data_7eab5905b77d63469f92c11c5ce0d2b6
#
_entry.id   7eab5905b77d63469f92c11c5ce0d2b6
#
_cell.length_a   1.000
_cell.length_b   1.000
_cell.length_c   1.000
_cell.angle_alpha   90.00
_cell.angle_beta   90.00
_cell.angle_gamma   90.00
#
_symmetry.space_group_name_H-M   'P 1'
#
loop_
_entity.id
_entity.type
_entity.pdbx_description
1 polymer ?
#
loop_
_entity_poly.entity_id
_entity_poly.type
_entity_poly.pdbx_seq_one_letter_code
_entity_poly.pdbx_strand_id
1 'polypeptide(L)'
;MDKTTVFNLIDTLQPEMAQALMELISIPALAPESSGDGEGQKAQRLIQLLNEAGFDKIQSLDAADSRVSSGKRPNVIAYLDGESDEKRLWIITHLDVVPPGDEAAWTETKPFKPIQSGDKIIGRGSEDNGQSLVASIYAMKALKQLGIKPKFTVGLAFVADEEQGSIYGIQHLLNKGIFKPNDLIVVPDSGNPQGSFIEVAEKSILWLKLRTLGKQTHGSRPNDGLNAHRIGMETALALDKMLHEKYNQKDPLFDVPTSTFEPTKKERNVDAVNVIPGEDIAYFDCRILPSYNLDEVLEDIKGLLSYFEEKTGAKFMLEVLQKQSSPMLESDNAEVVVKLKAAIKQARGVDATVGGIGGGSCAAFFRKQAIQAVVWSTIDENAHRPNEYAMVSNMVADAKVFALLAIT
;
A
#
# COMPACT_ATOMS: atom_id res chain seq x y z
N MET A 1 9.68 -33.44 -6.14
CA MET A 1 10.92 -32.66 -5.90
C MET A 1 11.04 -32.43 -4.41
N ASP A 2 12.26 -32.57 -3.87
CA ASP A 2 12.45 -32.38 -2.42
C ASP A 2 12.57 -30.87 -2.10
N LYS A 3 11.53 -30.32 -1.49
CA LYS A 3 11.48 -28.91 -1.00
C LYS A 3 12.65 -28.60 -0.06
N THR A 4 13.19 -29.60 0.62
CA THR A 4 14.29 -29.45 1.57
C THR A 4 15.54 -28.90 0.89
N THR A 5 15.83 -29.32 -0.34
CA THR A 5 16.97 -28.82 -1.12
C THR A 5 16.83 -27.32 -1.43
N VAL A 6 15.62 -26.89 -1.81
CA VAL A 6 15.33 -25.47 -2.07
C VAL A 6 15.48 -24.64 -0.78
N PHE A 7 14.92 -25.13 0.32
CA PHE A 7 14.98 -24.45 1.60
C PHE A 7 16.41 -24.31 2.13
N ASN A 8 17.18 -25.40 2.08
CA ASN A 8 18.57 -25.37 2.50
C ASN A 8 19.40 -24.37 1.68
N LEU A 9 19.18 -24.28 0.37
CA LEU A 9 19.86 -23.29 -0.44
C LEU A 9 19.45 -21.86 -0.04
N ILE A 10 18.15 -21.59 0.13
CA ILE A 10 17.67 -20.26 0.59
C ILE A 10 18.30 -19.90 1.95
N ASP A 11 18.39 -20.86 2.90
CA ASP A 11 19.06 -20.65 4.19
C ASP A 11 20.54 -20.25 4.02
N THR A 12 21.26 -20.85 3.07
CA THR A 12 22.67 -20.47 2.81
C THR A 12 22.81 -19.09 2.18
N LEU A 13 21.78 -18.59 1.50
CA LEU A 13 21.75 -17.27 0.87
C LEU A 13 21.41 -16.12 1.86
N GLN A 14 21.04 -16.44 3.11
CA GLN A 14 20.67 -15.45 4.13
C GLN A 14 21.66 -14.27 4.26
N PRO A 15 22.99 -14.47 4.31
CA PRO A 15 23.94 -13.33 4.41
C PRO A 15 23.90 -12.42 3.18
N GLU A 16 23.74 -12.99 1.98
CA GLU A 16 23.60 -12.21 0.75
C GLU A 16 22.30 -11.42 0.73
N MET A 17 21.18 -12.02 1.20
CA MET A 17 19.88 -11.35 1.33
C MET A 17 19.98 -10.15 2.26
N ALA A 18 20.64 -10.32 3.43
CA ALA A 18 20.83 -9.25 4.40
C ALA A 18 21.67 -8.10 3.80
N GLN A 19 22.75 -8.42 3.11
CA GLN A 19 23.60 -7.44 2.44
C GLN A 19 22.83 -6.68 1.34
N ALA A 20 22.09 -7.39 0.49
CA ALA A 20 21.30 -6.80 -0.58
C ALA A 20 20.24 -5.83 -0.03
N LEU A 21 19.57 -6.19 1.06
CA LEU A 21 18.61 -5.31 1.72
C LEU A 21 19.28 -4.04 2.25
N MET A 22 20.41 -4.15 2.95
CA MET A 22 21.15 -2.98 3.44
C MET A 22 21.61 -2.06 2.31
N GLU A 23 22.06 -2.61 1.19
CA GLU A 23 22.46 -1.81 0.03
C GLU A 23 21.28 -1.02 -0.57
N LEU A 24 20.11 -1.66 -0.71
CA LEU A 24 18.90 -1.00 -1.23
C LEU A 24 18.38 0.09 -0.28
N ILE A 25 18.41 -0.15 1.04
CA ILE A 25 18.04 0.86 2.04
C ILE A 25 18.97 2.08 1.99
N SER A 26 20.26 1.86 1.71
CA SER A 26 21.26 2.96 1.65
C SER A 26 20.99 3.96 0.53
N ILE A 27 20.11 3.62 -0.42
CA ILE A 27 19.75 4.46 -1.56
C ILE A 27 18.33 5.02 -1.34
N PRO A 28 18.19 6.28 -0.91
CA PRO A 28 16.89 6.90 -0.75
C PRO A 28 16.10 6.88 -2.06
N ALA A 29 14.81 6.56 -1.97
CA ALA A 29 13.89 6.57 -3.10
C ALA A 29 12.61 7.32 -2.70
N LEU A 30 12.77 8.59 -2.35
CA LEU A 30 11.69 9.47 -1.94
C LEU A 30 10.99 10.06 -3.17
N ALA A 31 9.68 10.12 -3.12
CA ALA A 31 8.88 10.73 -4.17
C ALA A 31 9.14 12.25 -4.30
N PRO A 32 8.92 12.86 -5.49
CA PRO A 32 9.05 14.31 -5.69
C PRO A 32 8.18 15.15 -4.74
N GLU A 33 7.02 14.65 -4.36
CA GLU A 33 6.11 15.25 -3.38
C GLU A 33 6.79 15.44 -2.01
N SER A 34 7.76 14.61 -1.71
CA SER A 34 8.58 14.65 -0.49
C SER A 34 9.97 15.23 -0.72
N SER A 35 10.14 16.03 -1.78
CA SER A 35 11.43 16.64 -2.19
C SER A 35 12.52 15.62 -2.55
N GLY A 36 12.14 14.41 -2.95
CA GLY A 36 13.04 13.38 -3.45
C GLY A 36 13.20 13.43 -4.97
N ASP A 37 14.10 12.60 -5.48
CA ASP A 37 14.39 12.44 -6.91
C ASP A 37 13.89 11.09 -7.47
N GLY A 38 12.94 10.46 -6.77
CA GLY A 38 12.35 9.19 -7.17
C GLY A 38 13.29 7.99 -7.00
N GLU A 39 12.96 6.92 -7.70
CA GLU A 39 13.54 5.58 -7.49
C GLU A 39 14.75 5.28 -8.40
N GLY A 40 15.18 6.23 -9.24
CA GLY A 40 16.14 6.00 -10.32
C GLY A 40 17.44 5.30 -9.88
N GLN A 41 18.06 5.77 -8.78
CA GLN A 41 19.31 5.20 -8.28
C GLN A 41 19.11 3.80 -7.67
N LYS A 42 18.02 3.60 -6.91
CA LYS A 42 17.69 2.29 -6.32
C LYS A 42 17.39 1.26 -7.41
N ALA A 43 16.66 1.66 -8.46
CA ALA A 43 16.40 0.80 -9.61
C ALA A 43 17.69 0.36 -10.36
N GLN A 44 18.68 1.23 -10.47
CA GLN A 44 19.97 0.85 -11.06
C GLN A 44 20.69 -0.23 -10.24
N ARG A 45 20.73 -0.10 -8.90
CA ARG A 45 21.30 -1.15 -8.03
C ARG A 45 20.49 -2.44 -8.09
N LEU A 46 19.17 -2.33 -8.11
CA LEU A 46 18.27 -3.47 -8.27
C LEU A 46 18.56 -4.26 -9.57
N ILE A 47 18.71 -3.56 -10.71
CA ILE A 47 19.03 -4.21 -11.99
C ILE A 47 20.36 -4.99 -11.90
N GLN A 48 21.36 -4.49 -11.17
CA GLN A 48 22.60 -5.24 -10.94
C GLN A 48 22.34 -6.52 -10.15
N LEU A 49 21.57 -6.45 -9.05
CA LEU A 49 21.20 -7.62 -8.24
C LEU A 49 20.44 -8.67 -9.06
N LEU A 50 19.53 -8.24 -9.94
CA LEU A 50 18.78 -9.13 -10.82
C LEU A 50 19.67 -9.83 -11.85
N ASN A 51 20.68 -9.13 -12.41
CA ASN A 51 21.66 -9.73 -13.30
C ASN A 51 22.53 -10.76 -12.55
N GLU A 52 22.98 -10.43 -11.34
CA GLU A 52 23.73 -11.35 -10.47
C GLU A 52 22.91 -12.59 -10.07
N ALA A 53 21.59 -12.45 -9.94
CA ALA A 53 20.68 -13.54 -9.66
C ALA A 53 20.40 -14.44 -10.90
N GLY A 54 20.70 -13.97 -12.10
CA GLY A 54 20.62 -14.74 -13.35
C GLY A 54 19.21 -14.85 -13.92
N PHE A 55 18.37 -13.82 -13.82
CA PHE A 55 17.05 -13.80 -14.46
C PHE A 55 17.15 -13.91 -15.98
N ASP A 56 16.17 -14.58 -16.59
CA ASP A 56 16.17 -14.87 -18.05
C ASP A 56 15.93 -13.60 -18.90
N LYS A 57 15.14 -12.66 -18.33
CA LYS A 57 14.88 -11.39 -18.97
C LYS A 57 14.66 -10.30 -17.91
N ILE A 58 15.31 -9.14 -18.12
CA ILE A 58 15.11 -7.94 -17.31
C ILE A 58 14.75 -6.80 -18.26
N GLN A 59 13.72 -6.02 -17.91
CA GLN A 59 13.29 -4.86 -18.67
C GLN A 59 12.83 -3.74 -17.77
N SER A 60 12.95 -2.48 -18.22
CA SER A 60 12.40 -1.32 -17.53
C SER A 60 11.24 -0.74 -18.35
N LEU A 61 10.09 -0.55 -17.70
CA LEU A 61 8.90 0.05 -18.28
C LEU A 61 8.61 1.39 -17.59
N ASP A 62 9.46 2.36 -17.87
CA ASP A 62 9.49 3.64 -17.18
C ASP A 62 8.27 4.51 -17.52
N ALA A 63 7.74 5.19 -16.52
CA ALA A 63 6.72 6.23 -16.67
C ALA A 63 7.38 7.62 -16.75
N ALA A 64 6.95 8.47 -17.68
CA ALA A 64 7.50 9.82 -17.81
C ALA A 64 7.07 10.70 -16.62
N ASP A 65 8.04 11.35 -15.98
CA ASP A 65 7.80 12.31 -14.89
C ASP A 65 8.88 13.40 -14.92
N SER A 66 8.50 14.62 -15.32
CA SER A 66 9.44 15.75 -15.42
C SER A 66 9.88 16.33 -14.07
N ARG A 67 9.31 15.87 -12.95
CA ARG A 67 9.66 16.35 -11.62
C ARG A 67 10.92 15.69 -11.06
N VAL A 68 11.36 14.58 -11.64
CA VAL A 68 12.62 13.90 -11.28
C VAL A 68 13.72 14.19 -12.29
N SER A 69 14.97 14.18 -11.84
CA SER A 69 16.14 14.56 -12.66
C SER A 69 16.32 13.66 -13.89
N SER A 70 15.96 12.39 -13.79
CA SER A 70 16.00 11.42 -14.89
C SER A 70 14.88 11.62 -15.94
N GLY A 71 13.88 12.44 -15.65
CA GLY A 71 12.67 12.61 -16.44
C GLY A 71 11.71 11.41 -16.42
N LYS A 72 11.95 10.41 -15.58
CA LYS A 72 11.17 9.16 -15.56
C LYS A 72 11.21 8.45 -14.22
N ARG A 73 10.11 7.75 -13.90
CA ARG A 73 9.97 6.86 -12.75
C ARG A 73 10.12 5.41 -13.24
N PRO A 74 11.12 4.66 -12.77
CA PRO A 74 11.42 3.33 -13.28
C PRO A 74 10.47 2.28 -12.71
N ASN A 75 10.01 1.37 -13.58
CA ASN A 75 9.37 0.12 -13.19
C ASN A 75 10.21 -1.03 -13.75
N VAL A 76 10.88 -1.77 -12.90
CA VAL A 76 11.77 -2.85 -13.31
C VAL A 76 11.01 -4.15 -13.26
N ILE A 77 11.07 -4.91 -14.36
CA ILE A 77 10.43 -6.22 -14.47
C ILE A 77 11.51 -7.28 -14.73
N ALA A 78 11.52 -8.34 -13.94
CA ALA A 78 12.39 -9.50 -14.17
C ALA A 78 11.55 -10.76 -14.35
N TYR A 79 11.99 -11.64 -15.27
CA TYR A 79 11.31 -12.90 -15.56
C TYR A 79 12.23 -14.08 -15.29
N LEU A 80 11.64 -15.11 -14.70
CA LEU A 80 12.20 -16.45 -14.65
C LEU A 80 11.26 -17.37 -15.45
N ASP A 81 11.75 -17.91 -16.57
CA ASP A 81 10.95 -18.71 -17.49
C ASP A 81 10.50 -20.01 -16.83
N GLY A 82 9.21 -20.30 -16.92
CA GLY A 82 8.56 -21.49 -16.40
C GLY A 82 8.43 -22.61 -17.43
N GLU A 83 7.73 -23.68 -17.02
CA GLU A 83 7.35 -24.80 -17.91
C GLU A 83 6.24 -24.36 -18.87
N SER A 84 5.40 -23.39 -18.48
CA SER A 84 4.29 -22.86 -19.26
C SER A 84 4.21 -21.35 -19.13
N ASP A 85 3.79 -20.67 -20.21
CA ASP A 85 3.47 -19.23 -20.26
C ASP A 85 1.97 -18.99 -20.47
N GLU A 86 1.12 -19.99 -20.20
CA GLU A 86 -0.34 -19.89 -20.28
C GLU A 86 -0.86 -18.78 -19.36
N LYS A 87 -0.35 -18.75 -18.14
CA LYS A 87 -0.51 -17.67 -17.15
C LYS A 87 0.83 -17.40 -16.49
N ARG A 88 0.92 -16.34 -15.70
CA ARG A 88 2.12 -16.00 -14.94
C ARG A 88 1.81 -15.91 -13.45
N LEU A 89 2.81 -16.22 -12.64
CA LEU A 89 2.84 -15.83 -11.26
C LEU A 89 3.59 -14.49 -11.16
N TRP A 90 2.93 -13.47 -10.62
CA TRP A 90 3.57 -12.19 -10.37
C TRP A 90 3.75 -11.97 -8.88
N ILE A 91 4.93 -11.46 -8.51
CA ILE A 91 5.20 -10.90 -7.18
C ILE A 91 5.49 -9.42 -7.40
N ILE A 92 4.66 -8.56 -6.82
CA ILE A 92 4.69 -7.11 -7.03
C ILE A 92 5.21 -6.45 -5.76
N THR A 93 6.34 -5.77 -5.84
CA THR A 93 6.93 -5.00 -4.75
C THR A 93 7.24 -3.59 -5.22
N HIS A 94 7.48 -2.66 -4.32
CA HIS A 94 7.78 -1.28 -4.70
C HIS A 94 9.19 -0.82 -4.31
N LEU A 95 9.64 0.24 -4.97
CA LEU A 95 10.99 0.80 -4.82
C LEU A 95 11.00 2.04 -3.92
N ASP A 96 9.94 2.82 -4.00
CA ASP A 96 9.80 4.06 -3.23
C ASP A 96 9.61 3.80 -1.74
N VAL A 97 9.80 4.84 -0.96
CA VAL A 97 9.62 4.81 0.50
C VAL A 97 9.05 6.13 0.97
N VAL A 98 8.30 6.12 2.07
CA VAL A 98 7.85 7.35 2.72
C VAL A 98 9.02 8.14 3.33
N PRO A 99 8.87 9.46 3.54
CA PRO A 99 9.85 10.27 4.27
C PRO A 99 10.16 9.68 5.65
N PRO A 100 11.38 9.85 6.16
CA PRO A 100 11.79 9.31 7.46
C PRO A 100 11.07 9.96 8.66
N GLY A 101 10.38 11.08 8.47
CA GLY A 101 9.81 11.87 9.55
C GLY A 101 10.89 12.63 10.33
N ASP A 102 10.71 12.76 11.65
CA ASP A 102 11.71 13.40 12.52
C ASP A 102 12.95 12.51 12.68
N GLU A 103 14.06 12.93 12.12
CA GLU A 103 15.32 12.20 12.21
C GLU A 103 15.85 12.06 13.66
N ALA A 104 15.44 12.93 14.57
CA ALA A 104 15.80 12.81 15.99
C ALA A 104 15.13 11.60 16.68
N ALA A 105 14.02 11.12 16.13
CA ALA A 105 13.35 9.92 16.61
C ALA A 105 14.02 8.60 16.17
N TRP A 106 14.99 8.66 15.22
CA TRP A 106 15.80 7.52 14.81
C TRP A 106 16.95 7.32 15.78
N THR A 107 16.73 6.51 16.81
CA THR A 107 17.65 6.30 17.93
C THR A 107 18.67 5.18 17.70
N GLU A 108 18.35 4.21 16.83
CA GLU A 108 19.18 3.05 16.53
C GLU A 108 20.21 3.37 15.44
N THR A 109 19.77 4.06 14.38
CA THR A 109 20.59 4.48 13.25
C THR A 109 19.93 5.65 12.52
N LYS A 110 20.58 6.20 11.50
CA LYS A 110 19.92 7.15 10.58
C LYS A 110 19.10 6.42 9.53
N PRO A 111 18.00 7.01 9.03
CA PRO A 111 17.03 6.36 8.12
C PRO A 111 17.66 5.58 6.96
N PHE A 112 18.64 6.17 6.28
CA PHE A 112 19.32 5.60 5.10
C PHE A 112 20.77 5.16 5.38
N LYS A 113 21.07 4.86 6.64
CA LYS A 113 22.33 4.23 7.06
C LYS A 113 22.01 2.93 7.78
N PRO A 114 21.61 1.88 7.04
CA PRO A 114 21.15 0.66 7.66
C PRO A 114 22.21 -0.01 8.50
N ILE A 115 21.77 -0.65 9.58
CA ILE A 115 22.59 -1.51 10.41
C ILE A 115 21.91 -2.85 10.59
N GLN A 116 22.71 -3.89 10.72
CA GLN A 116 22.20 -5.19 11.19
C GLN A 116 22.47 -5.33 12.68
N SER A 117 21.41 -5.60 13.46
CA SER A 117 21.47 -5.85 14.90
C SER A 117 20.78 -7.17 15.22
N GLY A 118 21.56 -8.23 15.38
CA GLY A 118 21.04 -9.58 15.49
C GLY A 118 20.28 -10.00 14.24
N ASP A 119 19.00 -10.33 14.40
CA ASP A 119 18.12 -10.72 13.30
C ASP A 119 17.44 -9.52 12.60
N LYS A 120 17.66 -8.29 13.07
CA LYS A 120 17.05 -7.09 12.52
C LYS A 120 17.98 -6.35 11.58
N ILE A 121 17.43 -5.88 10.45
CA ILE A 121 18.03 -4.86 9.61
C ILE A 121 17.21 -3.59 9.77
N ILE A 122 17.79 -2.54 10.33
CA ILE A 122 17.11 -1.31 10.73
C ILE A 122 17.43 -0.23 9.72
N GLY A 123 16.38 0.41 9.17
CA GLY A 123 16.47 1.51 8.21
C GLY A 123 15.13 1.74 7.49
N ARG A 124 14.92 2.93 6.94
CA ARG A 124 13.68 3.26 6.20
C ARG A 124 13.58 2.42 4.94
N GLY A 125 12.42 1.76 4.76
CA GLY A 125 12.17 0.86 3.62
C GLY A 125 12.72 -0.54 3.86
N SER A 126 13.03 -0.92 5.10
CA SER A 126 13.46 -2.28 5.43
C SER A 126 12.29 -3.27 5.43
N GLU A 127 11.20 -2.97 6.13
CA GLU A 127 9.98 -3.77 6.14
C GLU A 127 9.12 -3.44 4.93
N ASP A 128 8.96 -2.16 4.64
CA ASP A 128 8.13 -1.61 3.59
C ASP A 128 8.96 -0.96 2.47
N ASN A 129 9.25 -1.65 1.39
CA ASN A 129 8.89 -3.01 1.00
C ASN A 129 10.15 -3.85 0.69
N GLY A 130 11.33 -3.42 1.23
CA GLY A 130 12.65 -4.00 0.93
C GLY A 130 12.78 -5.47 1.29
N GLN A 131 12.22 -5.90 2.43
CA GLN A 131 12.20 -7.29 2.86
C GLN A 131 11.60 -8.19 1.78
N SER A 132 10.40 -7.88 1.34
CA SER A 132 9.66 -8.67 0.35
C SER A 132 10.27 -8.60 -1.04
N LEU A 133 10.83 -7.44 -1.40
CA LEU A 133 11.59 -7.25 -2.62
C LEU A 133 12.77 -8.22 -2.68
N VAL A 134 13.61 -8.25 -1.65
CA VAL A 134 14.77 -9.14 -1.58
C VAL A 134 14.34 -10.60 -1.50
N ALA A 135 13.33 -10.94 -0.68
CA ALA A 135 12.82 -12.29 -0.57
C ALA A 135 12.37 -12.86 -1.93
N SER A 136 11.70 -12.05 -2.76
CA SER A 136 11.24 -12.46 -4.08
C SER A 136 12.40 -12.77 -5.05
N ILE A 137 13.45 -11.94 -5.04
CA ILE A 137 14.64 -12.13 -5.87
C ILE A 137 15.36 -13.43 -5.50
N TYR A 138 15.63 -13.63 -4.21
CA TYR A 138 16.40 -14.76 -3.75
C TYR A 138 15.64 -16.09 -3.78
N ALA A 139 14.33 -16.07 -3.70
CA ALA A 139 13.50 -17.23 -4.00
C ALA A 139 13.73 -17.72 -5.43
N MET A 140 13.69 -16.83 -6.42
CA MET A 140 13.90 -17.16 -7.83
C MET A 140 15.37 -17.49 -8.12
N LYS A 141 16.34 -16.80 -7.50
CA LYS A 141 17.77 -17.13 -7.58
C LYS A 141 18.03 -18.56 -7.13
N ALA A 142 17.43 -19.00 -6.03
CA ALA A 142 17.58 -20.37 -5.54
C ALA A 142 17.03 -21.42 -6.53
N LEU A 143 15.85 -21.18 -7.11
CA LEU A 143 15.30 -22.07 -8.16
C LEU A 143 16.22 -22.12 -9.38
N LYS A 144 16.71 -20.98 -9.85
CA LYS A 144 17.63 -20.89 -11.00
C LYS A 144 18.91 -21.65 -10.75
N GLN A 145 19.55 -21.50 -9.57
CA GLN A 145 20.79 -22.19 -9.22
C GLN A 145 20.61 -23.72 -9.14
N LEU A 146 19.44 -24.18 -8.74
CA LEU A 146 19.10 -25.60 -8.71
C LEU A 146 18.64 -26.16 -10.05
N GLY A 147 18.53 -25.33 -11.10
CA GLY A 147 17.98 -25.72 -12.40
C GLY A 147 16.50 -26.10 -12.36
N ILE A 148 15.77 -25.59 -11.35
CA ILE A 148 14.34 -25.87 -11.18
C ILE A 148 13.55 -24.81 -11.95
N LYS A 149 12.74 -25.28 -12.92
CA LYS A 149 11.80 -24.40 -13.62
C LYS A 149 10.52 -24.22 -12.80
N PRO A 150 10.04 -22.97 -12.64
CA PRO A 150 8.70 -22.73 -12.14
C PRO A 150 7.63 -23.41 -13.00
N LYS A 151 6.46 -23.68 -12.43
CA LYS A 151 5.32 -24.24 -13.17
C LYS A 151 4.81 -23.27 -14.25
N PHE A 152 4.74 -22.01 -13.91
CA PHE A 152 4.44 -20.91 -14.83
C PHE A 152 5.60 -19.91 -14.82
N THR A 153 5.77 -19.15 -15.90
CA THR A 153 6.72 -18.04 -15.88
C THR A 153 6.43 -17.13 -14.68
N VAL A 154 7.47 -16.83 -13.90
CA VAL A 154 7.39 -15.89 -12.78
C VAL A 154 7.82 -14.52 -13.24
N GLY A 155 6.99 -13.52 -13.00
CA GLY A 155 7.31 -12.11 -13.16
C GLY A 155 7.51 -11.47 -11.79
N LEU A 156 8.66 -10.84 -11.56
CA LEU A 156 8.87 -9.93 -10.45
C LEU A 156 8.71 -8.51 -10.98
N ALA A 157 7.79 -7.73 -10.42
CA ALA A 157 7.62 -6.33 -10.78
C ALA A 157 7.97 -5.45 -9.58
N PHE A 158 8.96 -4.59 -9.77
CA PHE A 158 9.45 -3.63 -8.80
C PHE A 158 9.00 -2.25 -9.24
N VAL A 159 7.91 -1.77 -8.64
CA VAL A 159 7.19 -0.59 -9.13
C VAL A 159 7.62 0.68 -8.41
N ALA A 160 7.41 1.80 -9.06
CA ALA A 160 7.55 3.13 -8.50
C ALA A 160 6.21 3.61 -7.89
N ASP A 161 6.27 4.66 -7.05
CA ASP A 161 5.11 5.50 -6.71
C ASP A 161 3.99 4.78 -5.95
N GLU A 162 4.30 3.69 -5.26
CA GLU A 162 3.29 2.96 -4.48
C GLU A 162 2.72 3.86 -3.39
N GLU A 163 3.58 4.50 -2.63
CA GLU A 163 3.30 5.35 -1.47
C GLU A 163 2.55 6.66 -1.81
N GLN A 164 2.42 6.98 -3.11
CA GLN A 164 1.77 8.20 -3.62
C GLN A 164 0.58 7.89 -4.55
N GLY A 165 0.09 6.65 -4.56
CA GLY A 165 -1.11 6.25 -5.30
C GLY A 165 -0.85 5.54 -6.62
N SER A 166 0.38 5.11 -6.89
CA SER A 166 0.76 4.16 -7.95
C SER A 166 0.49 4.61 -9.39
N ILE A 167 0.37 5.91 -9.66
CA ILE A 167 0.08 6.44 -11.01
C ILE A 167 1.25 6.13 -11.95
N TYR A 168 2.48 6.33 -11.48
CA TYR A 168 3.72 6.06 -12.22
C TYR A 168 4.18 4.60 -12.11
N GLY A 169 3.59 3.83 -11.19
CA GLY A 169 3.89 2.44 -10.89
C GLY A 169 2.89 1.48 -11.51
N ILE A 170 2.12 0.79 -10.66
CA ILE A 170 1.27 -0.32 -11.11
C ILE A 170 0.17 0.11 -12.09
N GLN A 171 -0.39 1.32 -11.95
CA GLN A 171 -1.39 1.81 -12.91
C GLN A 171 -0.78 2.01 -14.30
N HIS A 172 0.47 2.51 -14.38
CA HIS A 172 1.21 2.60 -15.64
C HIS A 172 1.42 1.23 -16.29
N LEU A 173 1.84 0.23 -15.48
CA LEU A 173 2.07 -1.14 -15.98
C LEU A 173 0.78 -1.83 -16.44
N LEU A 174 -0.34 -1.63 -15.73
CA LEU A 174 -1.65 -2.11 -16.15
C LEU A 174 -2.07 -1.54 -17.50
N ASN A 175 -1.84 -0.23 -17.71
CA ASN A 175 -2.09 0.43 -19.00
C ASN A 175 -1.17 -0.07 -20.13
N LYS A 176 0.01 -0.63 -19.82
CA LYS A 176 0.88 -1.30 -20.80
C LYS A 176 0.40 -2.69 -21.19
N GLY A 177 -0.58 -3.26 -20.47
CA GLY A 177 -1.16 -4.56 -20.79
C GLY A 177 -0.20 -5.75 -20.61
N ILE A 178 0.75 -5.66 -19.67
CA ILE A 178 1.71 -6.75 -19.44
C ILE A 178 1.13 -7.91 -18.64
N PHE A 179 0.03 -7.67 -17.91
CA PHE A 179 -0.67 -8.66 -17.11
C PHE A 179 -1.80 -9.31 -17.90
N LYS A 180 -1.99 -10.61 -17.73
CA LYS A 180 -3.07 -11.39 -18.36
C LYS A 180 -4.23 -11.54 -17.38
N PRO A 181 -5.48 -11.68 -17.86
CA PRO A 181 -6.65 -11.85 -16.97
C PRO A 181 -6.58 -13.07 -16.03
N ASN A 182 -5.86 -14.13 -16.44
CA ASN A 182 -5.69 -15.36 -15.67
C ASN A 182 -4.38 -15.42 -14.88
N ASP A 183 -3.59 -14.34 -14.85
CA ASP A 183 -2.38 -14.26 -14.02
C ASP A 183 -2.72 -14.33 -12.52
N LEU A 184 -1.79 -14.82 -11.74
CA LEU A 184 -1.86 -14.90 -10.29
C LEU A 184 -0.95 -13.83 -9.69
N ILE A 185 -1.52 -12.93 -8.90
CA ILE A 185 -0.80 -11.78 -8.36
C ILE A 185 -0.65 -11.91 -6.84
N VAL A 186 0.58 -11.81 -6.35
CA VAL A 186 0.90 -11.64 -4.93
C VAL A 186 1.57 -10.29 -4.75
N VAL A 187 1.01 -9.47 -3.87
CA VAL A 187 1.57 -8.17 -3.44
C VAL A 187 2.03 -8.35 -2.00
N PRO A 188 3.33 -8.52 -1.72
CA PRO A 188 3.80 -8.76 -0.37
C PRO A 188 4.05 -7.44 0.38
N ASP A 189 2.97 -6.74 0.71
CA ASP A 189 2.98 -5.38 1.23
C ASP A 189 2.23 -5.22 2.57
N SER A 190 1.50 -6.24 2.97
CA SER A 190 0.82 -6.32 4.26
C SER A 190 0.75 -7.77 4.73
N GLY A 191 0.52 -7.97 6.02
CA GLY A 191 0.47 -9.29 6.63
C GLY A 191 0.39 -9.24 8.13
N ASN A 192 0.98 -10.23 8.80
CA ASN A 192 1.12 -10.26 10.25
C ASN A 192 2.44 -10.96 10.67
N PRO A 193 2.86 -10.84 11.96
CA PRO A 193 4.11 -11.45 12.42
C PRO A 193 4.18 -12.97 12.29
N GLN A 194 3.05 -13.65 12.21
CA GLN A 194 2.97 -15.11 12.05
C GLN A 194 3.03 -15.53 10.58
N GLY A 195 2.84 -14.60 9.63
CA GLY A 195 2.69 -14.89 8.20
C GLY A 195 1.45 -15.75 7.90
N SER A 196 0.42 -15.64 8.73
CA SER A 196 -0.82 -16.42 8.65
C SER A 196 -2.02 -15.66 8.11
N PHE A 197 -1.86 -14.42 7.70
CA PHE A 197 -2.93 -13.57 7.20
C PHE A 197 -2.75 -13.30 5.71
N ILE A 198 -3.74 -13.65 4.90
CA ILE A 198 -3.80 -13.33 3.47
C ILE A 198 -4.91 -12.30 3.28
N GLU A 199 -4.55 -11.11 2.83
CA GLU A 199 -5.50 -10.06 2.53
C GLU A 199 -6.12 -10.31 1.14
N VAL A 200 -7.45 -10.30 1.09
CA VAL A 200 -8.26 -10.52 -0.12
C VAL A 200 -9.23 -9.36 -0.40
N ALA A 201 -9.28 -8.38 0.48
CA ALA A 201 -10.18 -7.24 0.39
C ALA A 201 -9.59 -6.01 1.10
N GLU A 202 -9.87 -4.84 0.56
CA GLU A 202 -9.53 -3.54 1.16
C GLU A 202 -10.77 -2.68 1.25
N LYS A 203 -10.85 -1.80 2.25
CA LYS A 203 -11.91 -0.78 2.25
C LYS A 203 -11.63 0.27 1.19
N SER A 204 -12.70 0.74 0.57
CA SER A 204 -12.64 1.91 -0.32
C SER A 204 -12.26 3.15 0.46
N ILE A 205 -11.46 4.03 -0.14
CA ILE A 205 -10.95 5.26 0.48
C ILE A 205 -11.71 6.47 -0.09
N LEU A 206 -12.19 7.31 0.81
CA LEU A 206 -12.77 8.59 0.45
C LEU A 206 -12.29 9.67 1.44
N TRP A 207 -11.36 10.50 1.00
CA TRP A 207 -10.87 11.62 1.80
C TRP A 207 -11.51 12.91 1.35
N LEU A 208 -12.04 13.64 2.30
CA LEU A 208 -12.83 14.83 2.05
C LEU A 208 -12.27 16.04 2.79
N LYS A 209 -12.36 17.20 2.13
CA LYS A 209 -12.18 18.50 2.75
C LYS A 209 -13.52 19.26 2.63
N LEU A 210 -14.09 19.60 3.77
CA LEU A 210 -15.33 20.36 3.89
C LEU A 210 -15.01 21.77 4.31
N ARG A 211 -15.37 22.74 3.49
CA ARG A 211 -15.22 24.16 3.74
C ARG A 211 -16.59 24.78 3.93
N THR A 212 -16.83 25.34 5.12
CA THR A 212 -18.05 26.06 5.49
C THR A 212 -17.79 27.56 5.40
N LEU A 213 -18.59 28.25 4.60
CA LEU A 213 -18.50 29.69 4.39
C LEU A 213 -19.65 30.40 5.06
N GLY A 214 -19.33 31.36 5.90
CA GLY A 214 -20.25 32.24 6.61
C GLY A 214 -19.92 33.72 6.40
N LYS A 215 -20.10 34.53 7.45
CA LYS A 215 -19.79 35.97 7.43
C LYS A 215 -19.13 36.34 8.73
N GLN A 216 -17.89 36.81 8.66
CA GLN A 216 -17.12 37.27 9.82
C GLN A 216 -17.75 38.56 10.44
N THR A 217 -17.76 38.62 11.76
CA THR A 217 -18.16 39.81 12.50
C THR A 217 -17.58 39.79 13.92
N HIS A 218 -17.81 40.89 14.68
CA HIS A 218 -17.42 40.96 16.08
C HIS A 218 -18.24 39.97 16.93
N GLY A 219 -17.63 39.31 17.91
CA GLY A 219 -18.27 38.28 18.74
C GLY A 219 -19.51 38.74 19.50
N SER A 220 -19.61 40.04 19.84
CA SER A 220 -20.79 40.64 20.48
C SER A 220 -21.92 41.01 19.52
N ARG A 221 -21.73 40.84 18.21
CA ARG A 221 -22.72 41.16 17.17
C ARG A 221 -23.05 39.98 16.28
N PRO A 222 -23.53 38.84 16.83
CA PRO A 222 -23.77 37.65 16.06
C PRO A 222 -24.82 37.83 14.96
N ASN A 223 -25.76 38.75 15.11
CA ASN A 223 -26.82 39.03 14.13
C ASN A 223 -26.28 39.73 12.86
N ASP A 224 -25.10 40.34 12.91
CA ASP A 224 -24.47 41.03 11.77
C ASP A 224 -23.60 40.06 10.92
N GLY A 225 -23.41 38.84 11.41
CA GLY A 225 -22.57 37.83 10.80
C GLY A 225 -23.26 36.47 10.62
N LEU A 226 -22.48 35.50 10.17
CA LEU A 226 -22.88 34.11 10.08
C LEU A 226 -21.72 33.22 10.54
N ASN A 227 -21.86 32.53 11.67
CA ASN A 227 -20.77 31.82 12.33
C ASN A 227 -20.46 30.49 11.60
N ALA A 228 -19.48 30.54 10.69
CA ALA A 228 -19.04 29.37 9.94
C ALA A 228 -18.54 28.22 10.83
N HIS A 229 -17.88 28.55 11.96
CA HIS A 229 -17.37 27.54 12.88
C HIS A 229 -18.49 26.76 13.59
N ARG A 230 -19.53 27.47 14.12
CA ARG A 230 -20.69 26.81 14.73
C ARG A 230 -21.41 25.92 13.72
N ILE A 231 -21.68 26.43 12.52
CA ILE A 231 -22.35 25.68 11.45
C ILE A 231 -21.50 24.52 11.01
N GLY A 232 -20.18 24.72 10.86
CA GLY A 232 -19.25 23.63 10.48
C GLY A 232 -19.21 22.50 11.51
N MET A 233 -19.23 22.81 12.82
CA MET A 233 -19.32 21.79 13.87
C MET A 233 -20.65 21.03 13.82
N GLU A 234 -21.78 21.74 13.69
CA GLU A 234 -23.11 21.12 13.59
C GLU A 234 -23.21 20.21 12.37
N THR A 235 -22.68 20.66 11.23
CA THR A 235 -22.66 19.89 9.98
C THR A 235 -21.76 18.68 10.07
N ALA A 236 -20.54 18.81 10.66
CA ALA A 236 -19.64 17.68 10.83
C ALA A 236 -20.24 16.58 11.72
N LEU A 237 -20.87 16.93 12.84
CA LEU A 237 -21.57 15.97 13.70
C LEU A 237 -22.79 15.34 13.01
N ALA A 238 -23.50 16.09 12.20
CA ALA A 238 -24.65 15.56 11.44
C ALA A 238 -24.18 14.60 10.33
N LEU A 239 -23.07 14.90 9.66
CA LEU A 239 -22.43 14.00 8.69
C LEU A 239 -21.99 12.71 9.36
N ASP A 240 -21.24 12.79 10.45
CA ASP A 240 -20.79 11.65 11.23
C ASP A 240 -21.96 10.73 11.59
N LYS A 241 -23.01 11.29 12.18
CA LYS A 241 -24.20 10.54 12.56
C LYS A 241 -24.90 9.90 11.35
N MET A 242 -25.16 10.66 10.30
CA MET A 242 -25.88 10.19 9.11
C MET A 242 -25.12 9.05 8.42
N LEU A 243 -23.79 9.20 8.26
CA LEU A 243 -22.95 8.20 7.59
C LEU A 243 -22.89 6.90 8.39
N HIS A 244 -22.68 6.96 9.72
CA HIS A 244 -22.68 5.78 10.58
C HIS A 244 -24.05 5.09 10.68
N GLU A 245 -25.16 5.84 10.65
CA GLU A 245 -26.51 5.26 10.67
C GLU A 245 -26.89 4.61 9.33
N LYS A 246 -26.52 5.21 8.20
CA LYS A 246 -26.89 4.73 6.87
C LYS A 246 -25.99 3.60 6.38
N TYR A 247 -24.66 3.69 6.62
CA TYR A 247 -23.65 2.76 6.13
C TYR A 247 -23.16 1.82 7.23
N ASN A 248 -24.11 1.19 7.93
CA ASN A 248 -23.89 0.41 9.16
C ASN A 248 -23.76 -1.10 8.95
N GLN A 249 -23.70 -1.60 7.72
CA GLN A 249 -23.47 -3.02 7.45
C GLN A 249 -22.18 -3.48 8.11
N LYS A 250 -22.16 -4.76 8.50
CA LYS A 250 -20.99 -5.43 9.07
C LYS A 250 -20.53 -6.51 8.12
N ASP A 251 -19.24 -6.51 7.85
CA ASP A 251 -18.57 -7.56 7.11
C ASP A 251 -17.50 -8.18 8.01
N PRO A 252 -17.69 -9.44 8.47
CA PRO A 252 -16.75 -10.11 9.37
C PRO A 252 -15.40 -10.45 8.71
N LEU A 253 -15.26 -10.24 7.40
CA LEU A 253 -13.98 -10.36 6.71
C LEU A 253 -12.95 -9.34 7.20
N PHE A 254 -13.40 -8.17 7.68
CA PHE A 254 -12.56 -7.08 8.17
C PHE A 254 -12.43 -7.10 9.69
N ASP A 255 -11.23 -6.79 10.21
CA ASP A 255 -10.96 -6.63 11.66
C ASP A 255 -11.86 -5.55 12.28
N VAL A 256 -11.99 -4.39 11.59
CA VAL A 256 -13.02 -3.39 11.87
C VAL A 256 -14.18 -3.67 10.91
N PRO A 257 -15.26 -4.34 11.36
CA PRO A 257 -16.24 -4.92 10.45
C PRO A 257 -17.20 -3.91 9.82
N THR A 258 -17.12 -2.64 10.19
CA THR A 258 -17.98 -1.55 9.68
C THR A 258 -17.18 -0.57 8.81
N SER A 259 -17.87 0.20 7.99
CA SER A 259 -17.29 1.43 7.44
C SER A 259 -16.95 2.41 8.58
N THR A 260 -15.93 3.24 8.38
CA THR A 260 -15.54 4.31 9.32
C THR A 260 -15.55 5.66 8.62
N PHE A 261 -15.93 6.70 9.35
CA PHE A 261 -16.11 8.07 8.83
C PHE A 261 -15.55 9.06 9.86
N GLU A 262 -14.22 9.18 9.89
CA GLU A 262 -13.55 9.90 10.96
C GLU A 262 -13.25 11.35 10.59
N PRO A 263 -13.70 12.37 11.37
CA PRO A 263 -13.23 13.74 11.24
C PRO A 263 -11.80 13.83 11.82
N THR A 264 -10.79 13.90 10.95
CA THR A 264 -9.38 13.73 11.35
C THR A 264 -8.60 15.02 11.51
N LYS A 265 -8.97 16.08 10.79
CA LYS A 265 -8.21 17.33 10.79
C LYS A 265 -9.12 18.55 10.72
N LYS A 266 -8.70 19.62 11.41
CA LYS A 266 -9.35 20.93 11.36
C LYS A 266 -8.32 22.03 11.16
N GLU A 267 -8.61 23.00 10.30
CA GLU A 267 -7.75 24.16 10.12
C GLU A 267 -8.10 25.28 11.12
N ARG A 268 -7.11 26.12 11.37
CA ARG A 268 -7.30 27.33 12.19
C ARG A 268 -8.16 28.34 11.43
N ASN A 269 -9.17 28.92 12.07
CA ASN A 269 -10.12 29.80 11.41
C ASN A 269 -9.93 31.31 11.77
N VAL A 270 -9.73 31.69 13.03
CA VAL A 270 -9.48 33.05 13.47
C VAL A 270 -8.40 33.11 14.54
N ASP A 271 -7.74 34.28 14.67
CA ASP A 271 -6.67 34.48 15.66
C ASP A 271 -7.18 35.00 17.00
N ALA A 272 -8.30 35.72 17.00
CA ALA A 272 -8.83 36.38 18.17
C ALA A 272 -10.17 35.75 18.61
N VAL A 273 -10.30 35.50 19.93
CA VAL A 273 -11.49 34.85 20.53
C VAL A 273 -12.78 35.67 20.35
N ASN A 274 -12.67 36.99 20.24
CA ASN A 274 -13.81 37.90 20.09
C ASN A 274 -14.26 38.10 18.63
N VAL A 275 -13.87 37.22 17.70
CA VAL A 275 -14.24 37.26 16.29
C VAL A 275 -15.09 36.03 15.95
N ILE A 276 -16.22 36.24 15.30
CA ILE A 276 -17.04 35.21 14.69
C ILE A 276 -16.37 34.83 13.35
N PRO A 277 -15.99 33.54 13.14
CA PRO A 277 -15.33 33.14 11.91
C PRO A 277 -16.26 33.17 10.69
N GLY A 278 -15.74 33.72 9.60
CA GLY A 278 -16.39 33.67 8.28
C GLY A 278 -16.11 32.41 7.51
N GLU A 279 -15.19 31.59 7.97
CA GLU A 279 -14.81 30.33 7.33
C GLU A 279 -14.45 29.27 8.38
N ASP A 280 -14.71 28.00 8.06
CA ASP A 280 -14.31 26.85 8.86
C ASP A 280 -14.00 25.67 7.94
N ILE A 281 -12.90 24.94 8.22
CA ILE A 281 -12.44 23.84 7.36
C ILE A 281 -12.21 22.60 8.21
N ALA A 282 -12.84 21.49 7.81
CA ALA A 282 -12.68 20.17 8.41
C ALA A 282 -12.35 19.12 7.35
N TYR A 283 -11.69 18.05 7.78
CA TYR A 283 -11.30 16.93 6.92
C TYR A 283 -11.87 15.64 7.48
N PHE A 284 -12.18 14.71 6.57
CA PHE A 284 -12.67 13.37 6.91
C PHE A 284 -11.84 12.31 6.20
N ASP A 285 -11.44 11.28 6.96
CA ASP A 285 -10.96 10.00 6.43
C ASP A 285 -12.11 8.99 6.51
N CYS A 286 -12.62 8.57 5.35
CA CYS A 286 -13.68 7.58 5.27
C CYS A 286 -13.12 6.29 4.69
N ARG A 287 -13.27 5.18 5.44
CA ARG A 287 -12.92 3.83 5.03
C ARG A 287 -14.19 3.02 4.86
N ILE A 288 -14.57 2.77 3.63
CA ILE A 288 -15.92 2.34 3.26
C ILE A 288 -15.89 0.91 2.78
N LEU A 289 -16.74 0.04 3.33
CA LEU A 289 -16.84 -1.36 2.90
C LEU A 289 -17.08 -1.45 1.39
N PRO A 290 -16.46 -2.42 0.71
CA PRO A 290 -16.58 -2.60 -0.75
C PRO A 290 -17.99 -2.79 -1.26
N SER A 291 -18.92 -3.21 -0.39
CA SER A 291 -20.33 -3.37 -0.71
C SER A 291 -21.07 -2.06 -0.99
N TYR A 292 -20.49 -0.91 -0.63
CA TYR A 292 -21.08 0.40 -0.84
C TYR A 292 -20.47 1.13 -2.04
N ASN A 293 -21.31 1.84 -2.78
CA ASN A 293 -20.89 2.69 -3.88
C ASN A 293 -20.45 4.07 -3.37
N LEU A 294 -19.22 4.48 -3.67
CA LEU A 294 -18.67 5.77 -3.24
C LEU A 294 -19.42 6.98 -3.83
N ASP A 295 -20.02 6.85 -5.01
CA ASP A 295 -20.79 7.95 -5.61
C ASP A 295 -22.12 8.17 -4.84
N GLU A 296 -22.77 7.09 -4.37
CA GLU A 296 -23.95 7.20 -3.53
C GLU A 296 -23.63 7.86 -2.18
N VAL A 297 -22.51 7.50 -1.57
CA VAL A 297 -22.02 8.13 -0.32
C VAL A 297 -21.80 9.64 -0.53
N LEU A 298 -21.17 10.01 -1.65
CA LEU A 298 -20.96 11.43 -1.97
C LEU A 298 -22.26 12.19 -2.23
N GLU A 299 -23.23 11.59 -2.88
CA GLU A 299 -24.55 12.22 -3.10
C GLU A 299 -25.31 12.43 -1.79
N ASP A 300 -25.26 11.49 -0.85
CA ASP A 300 -25.85 11.66 0.48
C ASP A 300 -25.19 12.80 1.26
N ILE A 301 -23.84 12.87 1.20
CA ILE A 301 -23.10 13.98 1.81
C ILE A 301 -23.55 15.31 1.22
N LYS A 302 -23.60 15.44 -0.11
CA LYS A 302 -24.07 16.66 -0.80
C LYS A 302 -25.51 17.01 -0.42
N GLY A 303 -26.39 16.01 -0.32
CA GLY A 303 -27.77 16.19 0.10
C GLY A 303 -27.86 16.82 1.50
N LEU A 304 -27.05 16.31 2.45
CA LEU A 304 -27.02 16.89 3.81
C LEU A 304 -26.44 18.32 3.81
N LEU A 305 -25.40 18.58 3.02
CA LEU A 305 -24.84 19.94 2.88
C LEU A 305 -25.87 20.92 2.32
N SER A 306 -26.63 20.54 1.29
CA SER A 306 -27.71 21.36 0.74
C SER A 306 -28.79 21.68 1.77
N TYR A 307 -29.18 20.70 2.58
CA TYR A 307 -30.11 20.93 3.70
C TYR A 307 -29.56 21.99 4.68
N PHE A 308 -28.28 21.91 5.05
CA PHE A 308 -27.68 22.89 5.94
C PHE A 308 -27.53 24.27 5.28
N GLU A 309 -27.27 24.35 3.97
CA GLU A 309 -27.30 25.64 3.24
C GLU A 309 -28.65 26.32 3.34
N GLU A 310 -29.74 25.58 3.07
CA GLU A 310 -31.11 26.10 3.16
C GLU A 310 -31.47 26.53 4.59
N LYS A 311 -31.10 25.72 5.58
CA LYS A 311 -31.39 25.95 7.00
C LYS A 311 -30.66 27.15 7.57
N THR A 312 -29.40 27.36 7.19
CA THR A 312 -28.51 28.30 7.88
C THR A 312 -28.13 29.53 7.06
N GLY A 313 -28.23 29.46 5.74
CA GLY A 313 -27.72 30.48 4.82
C GLY A 313 -26.22 30.41 4.59
N ALA A 314 -25.49 29.48 5.22
CA ALA A 314 -24.09 29.23 4.94
C ALA A 314 -23.92 28.61 3.54
N LYS A 315 -22.68 28.63 3.03
CA LYS A 315 -22.31 27.90 1.81
C LYS A 315 -21.29 26.84 2.13
N PHE A 316 -21.37 25.70 1.44
CA PHE A 316 -20.41 24.62 1.59
C PHE A 316 -19.66 24.36 0.29
N MET A 317 -18.37 24.09 0.41
CA MET A 317 -17.53 23.57 -0.67
C MET A 317 -16.96 22.22 -0.23
N LEU A 318 -17.35 21.17 -0.92
CA LEU A 318 -16.82 19.81 -0.71
C LEU A 318 -15.76 19.54 -1.75
N GLU A 319 -14.54 19.30 -1.30
CA GLU A 319 -13.41 18.86 -2.13
C GLU A 319 -13.13 17.40 -1.82
N VAL A 320 -13.06 16.58 -2.87
CA VAL A 320 -12.66 15.18 -2.78
C VAL A 320 -11.15 15.12 -2.98
N LEU A 321 -10.41 14.83 -1.91
CA LEU A 321 -8.95 14.77 -1.95
C LEU A 321 -8.47 13.42 -2.50
N GLN A 322 -9.18 12.33 -2.12
CA GLN A 322 -8.93 10.99 -2.64
C GLN A 322 -10.26 10.24 -2.75
N LYS A 323 -10.41 9.50 -3.85
CA LYS A 323 -11.53 8.58 -4.09
C LYS A 323 -11.01 7.33 -4.76
N GLN A 324 -11.00 6.23 -4.04
CA GLN A 324 -10.52 4.95 -4.54
C GLN A 324 -11.48 3.84 -4.11
N SER A 325 -12.16 3.24 -5.07
CA SER A 325 -12.92 2.02 -4.82
C SER A 325 -11.97 0.82 -4.75
N SER A 326 -12.21 -0.11 -3.85
CA SER A 326 -11.39 -1.31 -3.66
C SER A 326 -12.29 -2.55 -3.72
N PRO A 327 -12.47 -3.17 -4.89
CA PRO A 327 -13.27 -4.38 -5.00
C PRO A 327 -12.55 -5.54 -4.29
N MET A 328 -13.37 -6.44 -3.71
CA MET A 328 -12.87 -7.67 -3.09
C MET A 328 -12.48 -8.69 -4.17
N LEU A 329 -11.63 -9.65 -3.80
CA LEU A 329 -11.46 -10.87 -4.58
C LEU A 329 -12.78 -11.67 -4.55
N GLU A 330 -13.21 -12.17 -5.71
CA GLU A 330 -14.56 -12.78 -5.86
C GLU A 330 -14.74 -14.08 -5.06
N SER A 331 -13.66 -14.77 -4.68
CA SER A 331 -13.75 -16.07 -4.01
C SER A 331 -12.54 -16.40 -3.17
N ASP A 332 -12.77 -16.86 -1.92
CA ASP A 332 -11.74 -17.45 -1.03
C ASP A 332 -11.11 -18.72 -1.61
N ASN A 333 -11.75 -19.33 -2.62
CA ASN A 333 -11.24 -20.48 -3.38
C ASN A 333 -10.52 -20.06 -4.67
N ALA A 334 -10.23 -18.79 -4.84
CA ALA A 334 -9.41 -18.31 -5.94
C ALA A 334 -8.06 -19.05 -5.98
N GLU A 335 -7.59 -19.37 -7.18
CA GLU A 335 -6.38 -20.19 -7.36
C GLU A 335 -5.19 -19.64 -6.59
N VAL A 336 -5.00 -18.31 -6.62
CA VAL A 336 -3.90 -17.64 -5.91
C VAL A 336 -3.97 -17.87 -4.40
N VAL A 337 -5.17 -17.83 -3.81
CA VAL A 337 -5.40 -18.05 -2.36
C VAL A 337 -5.07 -19.50 -2.00
N VAL A 338 -5.61 -20.46 -2.76
CA VAL A 338 -5.41 -21.89 -2.48
C VAL A 338 -3.92 -22.26 -2.55
N LYS A 339 -3.24 -21.79 -3.60
CA LYS A 339 -1.80 -22.04 -3.78
C LYS A 339 -0.96 -21.38 -2.68
N LEU A 340 -1.26 -20.13 -2.35
CA LEU A 340 -0.53 -19.39 -1.31
C LEU A 340 -0.73 -20.04 0.07
N LYS A 341 -1.95 -20.42 0.46
CA LYS A 341 -2.22 -21.17 1.69
C LYS A 341 -1.39 -22.47 1.77
N ALA A 342 -1.34 -23.22 0.67
CA ALA A 342 -0.57 -24.44 0.62
C ALA A 342 0.94 -24.19 0.75
N ALA A 343 1.47 -23.15 0.11
CA ALA A 343 2.88 -22.75 0.21
C ALA A 343 3.25 -22.30 1.62
N ILE A 344 2.42 -21.45 2.25
CA ILE A 344 2.59 -21.00 3.65
C ILE A 344 2.60 -22.20 4.59
N LYS A 345 1.62 -23.11 4.48
CA LYS A 345 1.56 -24.30 5.33
C LYS A 345 2.81 -25.17 5.19
N GLN A 346 3.32 -25.33 3.98
CA GLN A 346 4.48 -26.17 3.73
C GLN A 346 5.82 -25.52 4.15
N ALA A 347 5.95 -24.21 4.04
CA ALA A 347 7.18 -23.49 4.37
C ALA A 347 7.24 -23.10 5.84
N ARG A 348 6.13 -22.65 6.42
CA ARG A 348 6.07 -22.07 7.77
C ARG A 348 5.35 -22.93 8.79
N GLY A 349 4.62 -23.97 8.36
CA GLY A 349 3.86 -24.84 9.26
C GLY A 349 2.56 -24.23 9.82
N VAL A 350 2.21 -23.01 9.42
CA VAL A 350 1.01 -22.29 9.90
C VAL A 350 -0.16 -22.44 8.92
N ASP A 351 -1.38 -22.42 9.45
CA ASP A 351 -2.60 -22.37 8.65
C ASP A 351 -2.96 -20.91 8.40
N ALA A 352 -3.00 -20.51 7.14
CA ALA A 352 -3.33 -19.14 6.78
C ALA A 352 -4.85 -18.94 6.66
N THR A 353 -5.31 -17.80 7.19
CA THR A 353 -6.68 -17.29 7.08
C THR A 353 -6.74 -16.15 6.07
N VAL A 354 -7.90 -15.93 5.49
CA VAL A 354 -8.17 -14.76 4.63
C VAL A 354 -8.88 -13.68 5.42
N GLY A 355 -8.65 -12.44 5.04
CA GLY A 355 -9.31 -11.30 5.67
C GLY A 355 -9.22 -10.03 4.81
N GLY A 356 -9.86 -8.97 5.31
CA GLY A 356 -9.84 -7.64 4.70
C GLY A 356 -9.15 -6.62 5.61
N ILE A 357 -8.55 -5.60 5.01
CA ILE A 357 -7.89 -4.50 5.73
C ILE A 357 -8.56 -3.15 5.49
N GLY A 358 -8.32 -2.20 6.40
CA GLY A 358 -8.78 -0.82 6.25
C GLY A 358 -7.90 0.04 5.34
N GLY A 359 -6.69 -0.43 5.03
CA GLY A 359 -5.72 0.25 4.18
C GLY A 359 -5.96 0.01 2.68
N GLY A 360 -5.01 0.42 1.87
CA GLY A 360 -5.00 0.16 0.43
C GLY A 360 -3.63 -0.34 0.00
N SER A 361 -3.59 -1.12 -1.06
CA SER A 361 -2.36 -1.63 -1.69
C SER A 361 -2.48 -1.65 -3.22
N CYS A 362 -1.42 -2.03 -3.88
CA CYS A 362 -1.43 -2.28 -5.33
C CYS A 362 -2.44 -3.36 -5.77
N ALA A 363 -2.85 -4.28 -4.89
CA ALA A 363 -3.76 -5.38 -5.21
C ALA A 363 -5.14 -4.89 -5.68
N ALA A 364 -5.63 -3.75 -5.13
CA ALA A 364 -6.91 -3.17 -5.54
C ALA A 364 -6.98 -2.85 -7.05
N PHE A 365 -5.88 -2.41 -7.65
CA PHE A 365 -5.86 -2.08 -9.08
C PHE A 365 -6.01 -3.31 -9.97
N PHE A 366 -5.47 -4.45 -9.57
CA PHE A 366 -5.66 -5.73 -10.26
C PHE A 366 -7.09 -6.23 -10.11
N ARG A 367 -7.64 -6.21 -8.90
CA ARG A 367 -9.03 -6.62 -8.61
C ARG A 367 -10.05 -5.80 -9.40
N LYS A 368 -9.79 -4.50 -9.65
CA LYS A 368 -10.60 -3.65 -10.55
C LYS A 368 -10.66 -4.16 -11.98
N GLN A 369 -9.66 -4.92 -12.43
CA GLN A 369 -9.60 -5.54 -13.75
C GLN A 369 -9.97 -7.02 -13.73
N ALA A 370 -10.58 -7.51 -12.63
CA ALA A 370 -10.93 -8.90 -12.39
C ALA A 370 -9.72 -9.87 -12.49
N ILE A 371 -8.50 -9.39 -12.18
CA ILE A 371 -7.29 -10.22 -12.06
C ILE A 371 -7.16 -10.63 -10.59
N GLN A 372 -6.91 -11.93 -10.35
CA GLN A 372 -6.78 -12.47 -9.00
C GLN A 372 -5.53 -11.92 -8.31
N ALA A 373 -5.72 -11.10 -7.29
CA ALA A 373 -4.63 -10.51 -6.51
C ALA A 373 -4.88 -10.65 -5.00
N VAL A 374 -3.83 -11.03 -4.27
CA VAL A 374 -3.81 -11.12 -2.82
C VAL A 374 -2.63 -10.34 -2.27
N VAL A 375 -2.74 -9.89 -1.01
CA VAL A 375 -1.62 -9.29 -0.27
C VAL A 375 -1.18 -10.27 0.81
N TRP A 376 0.14 -10.51 0.91
CA TRP A 376 0.68 -11.39 1.93
C TRP A 376 2.18 -11.18 2.11
N SER A 377 2.60 -10.95 3.33
CA SER A 377 3.99 -11.03 3.79
C SER A 377 4.04 -11.35 5.29
N THR A 378 5.25 -11.59 5.81
CA THR A 378 5.47 -11.72 7.26
C THR A 378 6.13 -10.45 7.76
N ILE A 379 5.38 -9.61 8.48
CA ILE A 379 5.80 -8.29 8.94
C ILE A 379 5.47 -8.09 10.42
N ASP A 380 6.26 -7.24 11.09
CA ASP A 380 6.06 -6.85 12.50
C ASP A 380 5.23 -5.57 12.64
N GLU A 381 4.67 -5.06 11.52
CA GLU A 381 3.82 -3.85 11.44
C GLU A 381 4.53 -2.58 11.97
N ASN A 382 5.80 -2.43 11.63
CA ASN A 382 6.58 -1.25 12.03
C ASN A 382 6.87 -0.27 10.88
N ALA A 383 6.30 -0.51 9.70
CA ALA A 383 6.35 0.39 8.55
C ALA A 383 5.95 1.83 8.91
N HIS A 384 6.53 2.82 8.23
CA HIS A 384 6.29 4.26 8.40
C HIS A 384 6.72 4.84 9.76
N ARG A 385 7.32 4.05 10.64
CA ARG A 385 7.80 4.49 11.98
C ARG A 385 9.30 4.77 11.96
N PRO A 386 9.81 5.63 12.87
CA PRO A 386 11.25 5.69 13.15
C PRO A 386 11.77 4.34 13.66
N ASN A 387 13.02 4.02 13.35
CA ASN A 387 13.65 2.73 13.62
C ASN A 387 12.90 1.55 12.99
N GLU A 388 12.29 1.75 11.83
CA GLU A 388 11.74 0.69 11.00
C GLU A 388 12.78 -0.40 10.80
N TYR A 389 12.35 -1.67 10.88
CA TYR A 389 13.24 -2.82 10.70
C TYR A 389 12.56 -3.98 9.97
N ALA A 390 13.35 -4.77 9.28
CA ALA A 390 12.96 -6.08 8.77
C ALA A 390 13.65 -7.19 9.57
N MET A 391 12.96 -8.30 9.79
CA MET A 391 13.56 -9.51 10.36
C MET A 391 14.17 -10.36 9.24
N VAL A 392 15.47 -10.67 9.34
CA VAL A 392 16.15 -11.51 8.35
C VAL A 392 15.50 -12.90 8.26
N SER A 393 15.10 -13.46 9.39
CA SER A 393 14.38 -14.74 9.47
C SER A 393 13.03 -14.69 8.73
N ASN A 394 12.27 -13.58 8.81
CA ASN A 394 11.03 -13.40 8.07
C ASN A 394 11.32 -13.35 6.56
N MET A 395 12.30 -12.57 6.14
CA MET A 395 12.73 -12.46 4.74
C MET A 395 13.10 -13.84 4.14
N VAL A 396 13.87 -14.65 4.87
CA VAL A 396 14.23 -16.01 4.47
C VAL A 396 13.01 -16.93 4.40
N ALA A 397 12.12 -16.84 5.39
CA ALA A 397 10.92 -17.68 5.42
C ALA A 397 9.94 -17.32 4.28
N ASP A 398 9.78 -16.03 3.97
CA ASP A 398 8.94 -15.57 2.86
C ASP A 398 9.54 -15.97 1.51
N ALA A 399 10.86 -15.94 1.35
CA ALA A 399 11.54 -16.48 0.16
C ALA A 399 11.22 -17.96 -0.06
N LYS A 400 11.13 -18.77 1.00
CA LYS A 400 10.73 -20.19 0.90
C LYS A 400 9.28 -20.34 0.43
N VAL A 401 8.38 -19.47 0.90
CA VAL A 401 6.97 -19.45 0.45
C VAL A 401 6.89 -19.08 -1.03
N PHE A 402 7.60 -18.04 -1.47
CA PHE A 402 7.61 -17.63 -2.88
C PHE A 402 8.19 -18.71 -3.80
N ALA A 403 9.27 -19.39 -3.37
CA ALA A 403 9.85 -20.50 -4.13
C ALA A 403 8.86 -21.66 -4.26
N LEU A 404 8.15 -22.06 -3.19
CA LEU A 404 7.12 -23.09 -3.26
C LEU A 404 5.95 -22.69 -4.16
N LEU A 405 5.48 -21.44 -4.02
CA LEU A 405 4.38 -20.93 -4.83
C LEU A 405 4.72 -20.98 -6.33
N ALA A 406 5.98 -20.73 -6.70
CA ALA A 406 6.43 -20.79 -8.08
C ALA A 406 6.45 -22.19 -8.67
N ILE A 407 6.71 -23.24 -7.86
CA ILE A 407 6.87 -24.61 -8.34
C ILE A 407 5.63 -25.49 -8.15
N THR A 408 4.58 -24.99 -7.47
CA THR A 408 3.29 -25.69 -7.27
C THR A 408 2.17 -25.10 -8.10
#